data_0fd1f87297af19f5a775ef1ae8a5bf21
#
_entry.id   0fd1f87297af19f5a775ef1ae8a5bf21
#
_cell.length_a   1.000
_cell.length_b   1.000
_cell.length_c   1.000
_cell.angle_alpha   90.00
_cell.angle_beta   90.00
_cell.angle_gamma   90.00
#
_symmetry.space_group_name_H-M   'P 1'
#
loop_
_entity.id
_entity.type
_entity.pdbx_description
1 polymer ?
#
loop_
_entity_poly.entity_id
_entity_poly.type
_entity_poly.pdbx_seq_one_letter_code
_entity_poly.pdbx_strand_id
1 'polypeptide(L)'
;MTVVLQAFPDFMPPRFKTDQGSVVSTAAGRRTIQLPIDTGVLCLRGLSPERHRFELEYALERGSTANSVLFEAADGAAAVLVHPPGAAYSSVFLPQLNTLLGDAEQPLLVVVGHVNPNRIALLRSLAEIYPKLELIASNPGA
;
A
#
# COMPACT_ATOMS: atom_id res chain seq x y z
N MET A 1 -18.65 6.57 23.87
CA MET A 1 -17.23 6.95 23.84
C MET A 1 -17.01 7.91 22.68
N THR A 2 -16.93 9.20 22.97
CA THR A 2 -16.81 10.25 21.94
C THR A 2 -15.33 10.43 21.66
N VAL A 3 -14.88 10.06 20.48
CA VAL A 3 -13.52 10.38 20.02
C VAL A 3 -13.54 11.82 19.54
N VAL A 4 -12.94 12.71 20.31
CA VAL A 4 -12.68 14.09 19.88
C VAL A 4 -11.43 14.06 19.02
N LEU A 5 -11.60 14.14 17.70
CA LEU A 5 -10.51 14.46 16.79
C LEU A 5 -10.12 15.93 17.04
N GLN A 6 -9.03 16.12 17.79
CA GLN A 6 -8.43 17.42 17.93
C GLN A 6 -7.77 17.78 16.59
N ALA A 7 -8.28 18.81 15.92
CA ALA A 7 -7.63 19.35 14.74
C ALA A 7 -6.24 19.86 15.16
N PHE A 8 -5.19 19.33 14.55
CA PHE A 8 -3.83 19.84 14.70
C PHE A 8 -3.70 21.08 13.81
N PRO A 9 -3.57 22.29 14.38
CA PRO A 9 -3.20 23.46 13.61
C PRO A 9 -1.73 23.30 13.19
N ASP A 10 -1.42 23.67 11.94
CA ASP A 10 -0.08 23.71 11.34
C ASP A 10 0.50 22.37 10.83
N PHE A 11 -0.30 21.38 10.56
CA PHE A 11 0.15 20.22 9.81
C PHE A 11 0.31 20.59 8.33
N MET A 12 1.52 20.97 7.93
CA MET A 12 1.90 21.08 6.53
C MET A 12 2.44 19.70 6.11
N PRO A 13 1.65 18.85 5.44
CA PRO A 13 2.12 17.52 5.12
C PRO A 13 3.25 17.61 4.11
N PRO A 14 4.29 16.78 4.25
CA PRO A 14 5.29 16.61 3.22
C PRO A 14 4.59 16.21 1.91
N ARG A 15 5.14 16.61 0.78
CA ARG A 15 4.54 16.33 -0.54
C ARG A 15 5.12 15.04 -1.06
N PHE A 16 4.28 14.03 -1.30
CA PHE A 16 4.70 12.92 -2.14
C PHE A 16 5.31 13.46 -3.43
N LYS A 17 6.48 12.95 -3.81
CA LYS A 17 7.04 13.19 -5.14
C LYS A 17 6.16 12.46 -6.15
N THR A 18 5.00 13.02 -6.43
CA THR A 18 4.09 12.52 -7.44
C THR A 18 4.66 12.92 -8.79
N ASP A 19 5.45 12.04 -9.36
CA ASP A 19 5.62 12.03 -10.79
C ASP A 19 4.30 11.52 -11.37
N GLN A 20 3.49 12.43 -11.89
CA GLN A 20 2.20 12.10 -12.46
C GLN A 20 2.44 11.12 -13.60
N GLY A 21 2.18 9.85 -13.37
CA GLY A 21 2.11 8.86 -14.41
C GLY A 21 3.15 7.74 -14.44
N SER A 22 3.95 7.51 -13.40
CA SER A 22 4.80 6.31 -13.39
C SER A 22 3.96 5.04 -13.24
N VAL A 23 3.49 4.54 -14.37
CA VAL A 23 2.87 3.23 -14.46
C VAL A 23 3.96 2.19 -14.55
N VAL A 24 4.21 1.44 -13.49
CA VAL A 24 5.07 0.27 -13.54
C VAL A 24 4.23 -0.91 -14.03
N SER A 25 4.61 -1.50 -15.16
CA SER A 25 3.91 -2.65 -15.75
C SER A 25 4.80 -3.89 -15.78
N THR A 26 4.20 -5.06 -15.66
CA THR A 26 4.87 -6.36 -15.88
C THR A 26 4.50 -6.94 -17.24
N ALA A 27 5.27 -7.95 -17.70
CA ALA A 27 4.95 -8.74 -18.88
C ALA A 27 3.58 -9.46 -18.77
N ALA A 28 3.07 -9.70 -17.56
CA ALA A 28 1.75 -10.27 -17.31
C ALA A 28 0.62 -9.22 -17.27
N GLY A 29 0.85 -8.00 -17.76
CA GLY A 29 -0.14 -6.93 -17.80
C GLY A 29 -0.50 -6.32 -16.44
N ARG A 30 0.09 -6.80 -15.33
CA ARG A 30 -0.11 -6.20 -14.01
C ARG A 30 0.57 -4.84 -13.94
N ARG A 31 -0.11 -3.89 -13.35
CA ARG A 31 0.40 -2.53 -13.16
C ARG A 31 -0.08 -1.95 -11.85
N THR A 32 0.64 -0.98 -11.33
CA THR A 32 0.22 -0.17 -10.19
C THR A 32 0.11 1.27 -10.64
N ILE A 33 -0.96 1.93 -10.25
CA ILE A 33 -1.21 3.35 -10.50
C ILE A 33 -1.35 4.09 -9.17
N GLN A 34 -0.91 5.35 -9.16
CA GLN A 34 -1.05 6.24 -8.01
C GLN A 34 -2.28 7.11 -8.21
N LEU A 35 -3.17 7.10 -7.23
CA LEU A 35 -4.38 7.93 -7.23
C LEU A 35 -4.32 8.81 -5.98
N PRO A 36 -4.06 10.11 -6.11
CA PRO A 36 -4.17 11.03 -4.99
C PRO A 36 -5.60 11.02 -4.43
N ILE A 37 -5.72 10.87 -3.11
CA ILE A 37 -7.00 10.95 -2.40
C ILE A 37 -7.11 12.31 -1.72
N ASP A 38 -6.06 12.70 -1.00
CA ASP A 38 -5.95 13.95 -0.27
C ASP A 38 -4.48 14.33 -0.14
N THR A 39 -4.20 15.49 0.44
CA THR A 39 -2.83 15.91 0.75
C THR A 39 -2.17 14.88 1.67
N GLY A 40 -1.04 14.33 1.24
CA GLY A 40 -0.32 13.28 1.99
C GLY A 40 -1.02 11.91 2.00
N VAL A 41 -2.07 11.70 1.17
CA VAL A 41 -2.78 10.42 1.10
C VAL A 41 -2.89 9.94 -0.34
N LEU A 42 -2.33 8.76 -0.62
CA LEU A 42 -2.36 8.10 -1.92
C LEU A 42 -3.04 6.75 -1.86
N CYS A 43 -3.85 6.44 -2.87
CA CYS A 43 -4.21 5.06 -3.16
C CYS A 43 -3.24 4.48 -4.19
N LEU A 44 -2.55 3.43 -3.81
CA LEU A 44 -1.76 2.59 -4.71
C LEU A 44 -2.67 1.47 -5.22
N ARG A 45 -3.16 1.62 -6.44
CA ARG A 45 -4.08 0.66 -7.05
C ARG A 45 -3.34 -0.31 -7.95
N GLY A 46 -3.26 -1.55 -7.54
CA GLY A 46 -2.82 -2.66 -8.38
C GLY A 46 -3.94 -3.08 -9.34
N LEU A 47 -3.62 -3.22 -10.61
CA LEU A 47 -4.52 -3.69 -11.66
C LEU A 47 -4.02 -5.01 -12.22
N SER A 48 -4.91 -5.99 -12.36
CA SER A 48 -4.66 -7.27 -13.01
C SER A 48 -5.79 -7.55 -14.02
N PRO A 49 -5.69 -7.03 -15.24
CA PRO A 49 -6.75 -7.14 -16.23
C PRO A 49 -7.03 -8.59 -16.67
N GLU A 50 -6.01 -9.45 -16.61
CA GLU A 50 -6.14 -10.85 -17.00
C GLU A 50 -6.62 -11.76 -15.85
N ARG A 51 -6.81 -11.24 -14.66
CA ARG A 51 -7.33 -12.02 -13.54
C ARG A 51 -8.84 -12.00 -13.53
N HIS A 52 -9.43 -13.01 -14.14
CA HIS A 52 -10.89 -13.16 -14.26
C HIS A 52 -11.54 -13.90 -13.08
N ARG A 53 -10.76 -14.28 -12.06
CA ARG A 53 -11.23 -14.91 -10.81
C ARG A 53 -10.77 -14.11 -9.61
N PHE A 54 -11.73 -13.78 -8.77
CA PHE A 54 -11.49 -13.33 -7.41
C PHE A 54 -12.17 -14.32 -6.48
N GLU A 55 -11.38 -14.98 -5.63
CA GLU A 55 -11.82 -16.14 -4.85
C GLU A 55 -12.34 -17.29 -5.76
N LEU A 56 -13.33 -18.03 -5.41
CA LEU A 56 -13.71 -19.23 -6.18
C LEU A 56 -14.93 -19.04 -7.11
N GLU A 57 -15.66 -17.94 -6.99
CA GLU A 57 -17.05 -17.91 -7.43
C GLU A 57 -17.39 -16.93 -8.58
N TYR A 58 -16.51 -15.98 -8.94
CA TYR A 58 -16.91 -14.94 -9.90
C TYR A 58 -15.96 -14.81 -11.08
N ALA A 59 -16.48 -15.00 -12.29
CA ALA A 59 -15.80 -14.58 -13.51
C ALA A 59 -15.84 -13.05 -13.63
N LEU A 60 -14.68 -12.41 -13.60
CA LEU A 60 -14.55 -10.97 -13.71
C LEU A 60 -14.22 -10.59 -15.15
N GLU A 61 -15.12 -9.88 -15.81
CA GLU A 61 -14.93 -9.47 -17.21
C GLU A 61 -13.78 -8.47 -17.40
N ARG A 62 -13.48 -7.67 -16.38
CA ARG A 62 -12.48 -6.58 -16.44
C ARG A 62 -11.27 -6.80 -15.54
N GLY A 63 -11.07 -8.03 -15.07
CA GLY A 63 -9.99 -8.35 -14.16
C GLY A 63 -10.26 -7.91 -12.72
N SER A 64 -9.20 -7.86 -11.91
CA SER A 64 -9.27 -7.52 -10.48
C SER A 64 -8.37 -6.35 -10.12
N THR A 65 -8.70 -5.69 -9.02
CA THR A 65 -7.88 -4.62 -8.42
C THR A 65 -7.49 -4.96 -7.00
N ALA A 66 -6.35 -4.41 -6.57
CA ALA A 66 -5.93 -4.40 -5.16
C ALA A 66 -5.61 -2.96 -4.79
N ASN A 67 -6.30 -2.42 -3.80
CA ASN A 67 -6.10 -1.04 -3.36
C ASN A 67 -5.35 -1.04 -2.03
N SER A 68 -4.30 -0.24 -1.97
CA SER A 68 -3.55 0.04 -0.75
C SER A 68 -3.57 1.54 -0.52
N VAL A 69 -3.67 1.98 0.72
CA VAL A 69 -3.64 3.40 1.03
C VAL A 69 -2.33 3.72 1.75
N LEU A 70 -1.61 4.69 1.25
CA LEU A 70 -0.38 5.19 1.84
C LEU A 70 -0.62 6.59 2.39
N PHE A 71 -0.36 6.74 3.68
CA PHE A 71 -0.31 8.02 4.36
C PHE A 71 1.15 8.42 4.49
N GLU A 72 1.46 9.63 4.09
CA GLU A 72 2.78 10.19 4.17
C GLU A 72 3.18 10.45 5.64
N ALA A 73 4.45 10.28 5.93
CA ALA A 73 4.97 10.60 7.25
C ALA A 73 5.02 12.11 7.46
N ALA A 74 4.60 12.56 8.62
CA ALA A 74 5.03 13.85 9.14
C ALA A 74 6.50 13.75 9.62
N ASP A 75 7.14 14.88 9.84
CA ASP A 75 8.54 14.95 10.28
C ASP A 75 8.83 14.01 11.47
N GLY A 76 9.68 13.02 11.23
CA GLY A 76 10.08 12.02 12.21
C GLY A 76 9.04 10.96 12.59
N ALA A 77 7.85 10.99 11.99
CA ALA A 77 6.82 9.99 12.19
C ALA A 77 6.97 8.82 11.20
N ALA A 78 6.23 7.74 11.42
CA ALA A 78 6.12 6.64 10.47
C ALA A 78 5.17 6.98 9.33
N ALA A 79 5.50 6.59 8.10
CA ALA A 79 4.53 6.45 7.04
C ALA A 79 3.58 5.28 7.36
N VAL A 80 2.32 5.36 6.95
CA VAL A 80 1.35 4.30 7.22
C VAL A 80 0.87 3.70 5.91
N LEU A 81 1.11 2.41 5.73
CA LEU A 81 0.64 1.63 4.59
C LEU A 81 -0.52 0.73 5.03
N VAL A 82 -1.70 1.00 4.53
CA VAL A 82 -2.90 0.22 4.83
C VAL A 82 -3.18 -0.77 3.73
N HIS A 83 -3.31 -2.03 4.12
CA HIS A 83 -3.78 -3.13 3.28
C HIS A 83 -2.95 -3.36 2.01
N PRO A 84 -1.64 -3.69 2.14
CA PRO A 84 -0.78 -3.98 0.99
C PRO A 84 -1.36 -5.10 0.13
N PRO A 85 -1.07 -5.13 -1.18
CA PRO A 85 -1.62 -6.12 -2.10
C PRO A 85 -1.05 -7.52 -1.85
N GLY A 86 -1.54 -8.52 -2.57
CA GLY A 86 -0.94 -9.85 -2.58
C GLY A 86 0.41 -9.90 -3.29
N ALA A 87 1.20 -10.94 -3.02
CA ALA A 87 2.56 -11.14 -3.54
C ALA A 87 2.65 -11.09 -5.07
N ALA A 88 1.57 -11.39 -5.77
CA ALA A 88 1.51 -11.28 -7.23
C ALA A 88 1.78 -9.86 -7.78
N TYR A 89 1.66 -8.85 -6.94
CA TYR A 89 1.94 -7.45 -7.28
C TYR A 89 3.34 -6.98 -6.85
N SER A 90 4.14 -7.82 -6.18
CA SER A 90 5.43 -7.39 -5.58
C SER A 90 6.33 -6.67 -6.59
N SER A 91 6.46 -7.19 -7.80
CA SER A 91 7.34 -6.63 -8.85
C SER A 91 6.93 -5.24 -9.36
N VAL A 92 5.69 -4.83 -9.18
CA VAL A 92 5.20 -3.49 -9.57
C VAL A 92 4.95 -2.59 -8.37
N PHE A 93 4.60 -3.16 -7.22
CA PHE A 93 4.25 -2.44 -6.02
C PHE A 93 5.48 -1.96 -5.24
N LEU A 94 6.46 -2.85 -5.01
CA LEU A 94 7.64 -2.51 -4.21
C LEU A 94 8.48 -1.37 -4.83
N PRO A 95 8.81 -1.38 -6.14
CA PRO A 95 9.54 -0.27 -6.73
C PRO A 95 8.81 1.06 -6.61
N GLN A 96 7.48 1.05 -6.75
CA GLN A 96 6.68 2.25 -6.64
C GLN A 96 6.63 2.78 -5.20
N LEU A 97 6.46 1.89 -4.22
CA LEU A 97 6.50 2.24 -2.81
C LEU A 97 7.87 2.82 -2.41
N ASN A 98 8.97 2.18 -2.85
CA ASN A 98 10.32 2.66 -2.61
C ASN A 98 10.55 4.07 -3.18
N THR A 99 10.03 4.34 -4.38
CA THR A 99 10.11 5.68 -4.98
C THR A 99 9.37 6.73 -4.16
N LEU A 100 8.21 6.37 -3.60
CA LEU A 100 7.38 7.27 -2.79
C LEU A 100 7.99 7.54 -1.42
N LEU A 101 8.47 6.51 -0.73
CA LEU A 101 9.07 6.66 0.59
C LEU A 101 10.48 7.23 0.53
N GLY A 102 11.25 6.92 -0.53
CA GLY A 102 12.56 7.52 -0.83
C GLY A 102 13.70 7.07 0.06
N ASP A 103 13.46 6.53 1.24
CA ASP A 103 14.45 6.09 2.22
C ASP A 103 13.99 4.79 2.89
N ALA A 104 14.85 3.77 2.87
CA ALA A 104 14.60 2.50 3.55
C ALA A 104 14.62 2.64 5.09
N GLU A 105 15.30 3.66 5.62
CA GLU A 105 15.33 3.97 7.05
C GLU A 105 14.07 4.71 7.54
N GLN A 106 13.19 5.10 6.62
CA GLN A 106 11.90 5.69 6.95
C GLN A 106 11.07 4.70 7.77
N PRO A 107 10.63 5.04 9.00
CA PRO A 107 9.72 4.18 9.75
C PRO A 107 8.44 3.92 8.96
N LEU A 108 8.04 2.66 8.88
CA LEU A 108 6.87 2.23 8.13
C LEU A 108 5.94 1.40 9.02
N LEU A 109 4.74 1.90 9.24
CA LEU A 109 3.67 1.15 9.89
C LEU A 109 2.78 0.48 8.83
N VAL A 110 2.71 -0.84 8.86
CA VAL A 110 1.87 -1.61 7.92
C VAL A 110 0.64 -2.13 8.65
N VAL A 111 -0.53 -1.75 8.19
CA VAL A 111 -1.82 -2.18 8.75
C VAL A 111 -2.49 -3.18 7.81
N VAL A 112 -2.75 -4.39 8.31
CA VAL A 112 -3.39 -5.48 7.56
C VAL A 112 -4.68 -5.89 8.23
N GLY A 113 -5.81 -5.53 7.63
CA GLY A 113 -7.13 -5.88 8.16
C GLY A 113 -7.49 -7.36 7.97
N HIS A 114 -6.87 -8.03 7.00
CA HIS A 114 -7.05 -9.46 6.75
C HIS A 114 -5.74 -10.10 6.30
N VAL A 115 -5.25 -11.05 7.07
CA VAL A 115 -4.04 -11.80 6.74
C VAL A 115 -4.45 -13.06 5.95
N ASN A 116 -3.90 -13.19 4.75
CA ASN A 116 -4.02 -14.41 3.96
C ASN A 116 -2.63 -14.84 3.43
N PRO A 117 -2.45 -16.11 3.06
CA PRO A 117 -1.17 -16.62 2.57
C PRO A 117 -0.58 -15.83 1.40
N ASN A 118 -1.43 -15.27 0.54
CA ASN A 118 -1.00 -14.51 -0.63
C ASN A 118 -0.29 -13.19 -0.30
N ARG A 119 -0.43 -12.67 0.93
CA ARG A 119 0.24 -11.44 1.38
C ARG A 119 1.55 -11.69 2.09
N ILE A 120 1.74 -12.89 2.66
CA ILE A 120 2.89 -13.18 3.52
C ILE A 120 4.22 -12.91 2.80
N ALA A 121 4.35 -13.33 1.55
CA ALA A 121 5.59 -13.12 0.81
C ALA A 121 5.89 -11.63 0.59
N LEU A 122 4.89 -10.81 0.27
CA LEU A 122 5.06 -9.36 0.14
C LEU A 122 5.43 -8.73 1.49
N LEU A 123 4.79 -9.12 2.58
CA LEU A 123 5.09 -8.60 3.92
C LEU A 123 6.53 -8.93 4.35
N ARG A 124 7.02 -10.12 4.02
CA ARG A 124 8.43 -10.48 4.24
C ARG A 124 9.38 -9.57 3.46
N SER A 125 9.11 -9.38 2.17
CA SER A 125 9.92 -8.46 1.34
C SER A 125 9.90 -7.03 1.87
N LEU A 126 8.76 -6.55 2.38
CA LEU A 126 8.69 -5.24 3.03
C LEU A 126 9.55 -5.18 4.29
N ALA A 127 9.52 -6.22 5.13
CA ALA A 127 10.33 -6.28 6.35
C ALA A 127 11.84 -6.37 6.05
N GLU A 128 12.23 -6.98 4.95
CA GLU A 128 13.62 -7.02 4.48
C GLU A 128 14.09 -5.65 3.94
N ILE A 129 13.22 -4.90 3.27
CA ILE A 129 13.55 -3.59 2.69
C ILE A 129 13.52 -2.49 3.76
N TYR A 130 12.55 -2.54 4.68
CA TYR A 130 12.31 -1.51 5.70
C TYR A 130 12.60 -2.06 7.10
N PRO A 131 13.82 -1.90 7.63
CA PRO A 131 14.20 -2.47 8.92
C PRO A 131 13.43 -1.89 10.11
N LYS A 132 12.84 -0.69 9.96
CA LYS A 132 11.97 -0.05 10.96
C LYS A 132 10.48 -0.26 10.68
N LEU A 133 10.14 -1.37 10.02
CA LEU A 133 8.75 -1.73 9.79
C LEU A 133 8.11 -2.27 11.05
N GLU A 134 6.93 -1.75 11.37
CA GLU A 134 6.01 -2.30 12.36
C GLU A 134 4.76 -2.84 11.67
N LEU A 135 4.27 -4.01 12.10
CA LEU A 135 3.10 -4.64 11.53
C LEU A 135 1.95 -4.67 12.54
N ILE A 136 0.81 -4.12 12.15
CA ILE A 136 -0.47 -4.28 12.84
C ILE A 136 -1.36 -5.16 12.00
N ALA A 137 -1.81 -6.28 12.57
CA ALA A 137 -2.74 -7.18 11.92
C ALA A 137 -3.87 -7.56 12.88
N SER A 138 -5.09 -7.74 12.37
CA SER A 138 -6.14 -8.38 13.13
C SER A 138 -5.78 -9.86 13.35
N ASN A 139 -6.03 -10.37 14.54
CA ASN A 139 -5.89 -11.80 14.82
C ASN A 139 -7.28 -12.45 14.75
N PRO A 140 -7.67 -13.06 13.63
CA PRO A 140 -8.97 -13.69 13.49
C PRO A 140 -9.06 -15.08 14.13
N GLY A 141 -8.00 -15.52 14.80
CA GLY A 141 -7.85 -16.90 15.29
C GLY A 141 -7.42 -17.02 16.74
N ALA A 142 -7.68 -16.03 17.59
CA ALA A 142 -7.52 -16.16 19.01
C ALA A 142 -8.72 -16.88 19.64
#